data_3b7219d23e80dde7ad2d30d4f63eb1f7
#
_entry.id   3b7219d23e80dde7ad2d30d4f63eb1f7
#
_cell.length_a   1.000
_cell.length_b   1.000
_cell.length_c   1.000
_cell.angle_alpha   90.00
_cell.angle_beta   90.00
_cell.angle_gamma   90.00
#
_symmetry.space_group_name_H-M   'P 1'
#
loop_
_entity.id
_entity.type
_entity.pdbx_description
1 polymer ?
#
loop_
_entity_poly.entity_id
_entity_poly.type
_entity_poly.pdbx_seq_one_letter_code
_entity_poly.pdbx_strand_id
1 'polypeptide(L)'
;MLAGTIGSRPIGTDANARARAYLIDQLKLYGLDVRVQETDARRAPIGRTAHVSNIIGLLPGARPEAVGLVAHYDSSPQAPGAADDGLGVAVVLEAARVLATRQDRQWSTYVLLTDGEEAGLMGAAALMTDRTLTDHLKAFVNVEAVGSGGPAMLFETGPGNGWLVGPWARRAPHPRGGSYSIEIYRRLPNDTDFSIL
;
A
#
# COMPACT_ATOMS: atom_id res chain seq x y z
N MET A 1 9.56 7.55 -12.86
CA MET A 1 9.24 8.88 -12.32
C MET A 1 9.68 9.01 -10.87
N LEU A 2 9.14 8.22 -9.93
CA LEU A 2 9.42 8.37 -8.49
C LEU A 2 10.93 8.33 -8.17
N ALA A 3 11.59 7.22 -8.40
CA ALA A 3 12.99 7.05 -8.04
C ALA A 3 13.98 7.81 -8.93
N GLY A 4 13.73 7.88 -10.27
CA GLY A 4 14.69 8.44 -11.22
C GLY A 4 14.61 9.96 -11.35
N THR A 5 13.42 10.57 -11.26
CA THR A 5 13.22 12.01 -11.47
C THR A 5 12.99 12.77 -10.17
N ILE A 6 12.15 12.23 -9.28
CA ILE A 6 11.85 12.85 -7.98
C ILE A 6 12.96 12.53 -6.97
N GLY A 7 13.40 11.27 -6.93
CA GLY A 7 14.46 10.81 -6.05
C GLY A 7 13.97 10.47 -4.64
N SER A 8 14.84 10.68 -3.66
CA SER A 8 14.52 10.51 -2.24
C SER A 8 13.37 11.46 -1.85
N ARG A 9 12.34 10.91 -1.21
CA ARG A 9 11.07 11.59 -0.95
C ARG A 9 10.51 11.31 0.46
N PRO A 10 11.29 11.56 1.50
CA PRO A 10 10.83 11.37 2.87
C PRO A 10 9.58 12.21 3.15
N ILE A 11 8.79 11.74 4.10
CA ILE A 11 7.62 12.47 4.60
C ILE A 11 7.94 13.95 4.89
N GLY A 12 7.01 14.84 4.54
CA GLY A 12 7.12 16.28 4.80
C GLY A 12 8.08 17.05 3.88
N THR A 13 8.68 16.41 2.86
CA THR A 13 9.56 17.09 1.90
C THR A 13 8.82 17.54 0.64
N ASP A 14 9.40 18.53 -0.09
CA ASP A 14 8.88 18.95 -1.40
C ASP A 14 8.92 17.78 -2.42
N ALA A 15 9.89 16.90 -2.31
CA ALA A 15 9.96 15.69 -3.15
C ALA A 15 8.78 14.75 -2.89
N ASN A 16 8.39 14.56 -1.62
CA ASN A 16 7.20 13.81 -1.24
C ASN A 16 5.93 14.46 -1.79
N ALA A 17 5.80 15.79 -1.68
CA ALA A 17 4.66 16.53 -2.23
C ALA A 17 4.57 16.39 -3.76
N ARG A 18 5.70 16.42 -4.49
CA ARG A 18 5.72 16.18 -5.94
C ARG A 18 5.34 14.74 -6.31
N ALA A 19 5.79 13.77 -5.52
CA ALA A 19 5.40 12.36 -5.70
C ALA A 19 3.89 12.19 -5.51
N ARG A 20 3.33 12.76 -4.44
CA ARG A 20 1.89 12.76 -4.17
C ARG A 20 1.09 13.35 -5.31
N ALA A 21 1.46 14.52 -5.80
CA ALA A 21 0.78 15.16 -6.92
C ALA A 21 0.78 14.28 -8.18
N TYR A 22 1.94 13.73 -8.54
CA TYR A 22 2.05 12.81 -9.68
C TYR A 22 1.14 11.57 -9.52
N LEU A 23 1.11 10.97 -8.33
CA LEU A 23 0.33 9.76 -8.08
C LEU A 23 -1.18 10.04 -8.12
N ILE A 24 -1.61 11.17 -7.59
CA ILE A 24 -3.00 11.64 -7.69
C ILE A 24 -3.42 11.79 -9.15
N ASP A 25 -2.57 12.39 -9.97
CA ASP A 25 -2.85 12.58 -11.40
C ASP A 25 -2.95 11.23 -12.13
N GLN A 26 -2.08 10.26 -11.81
CA GLN A 26 -2.16 8.92 -12.40
C GLN A 26 -3.46 8.21 -12.03
N LEU A 27 -3.87 8.23 -10.77
CA LEU A 27 -5.10 7.58 -10.32
C LEU A 27 -6.34 8.22 -10.95
N LYS A 28 -6.37 9.56 -11.04
CA LYS A 28 -7.44 10.29 -11.73
C LYS A 28 -7.49 9.96 -13.22
N LEU A 29 -6.34 9.84 -13.88
CA LEU A 29 -6.26 9.43 -15.30
C LEU A 29 -6.86 8.03 -15.51
N TYR A 30 -6.76 7.13 -14.54
CA TYR A 30 -7.39 5.81 -14.59
C TYR A 30 -8.88 5.82 -14.20
N GLY A 31 -9.43 6.99 -13.86
CA GLY A 31 -10.86 7.17 -13.55
C GLY A 31 -11.23 6.82 -12.09
N LEU A 32 -10.27 6.80 -11.18
CA LEU A 32 -10.56 6.63 -9.76
C LEU A 32 -11.08 7.95 -9.15
N ASP A 33 -11.97 7.83 -8.18
CA ASP A 33 -12.28 8.93 -7.25
C ASP A 33 -11.15 9.02 -6.23
N VAL A 34 -10.47 10.17 -6.19
CA VAL A 34 -9.24 10.33 -5.42
C VAL A 34 -9.39 11.42 -4.37
N ARG A 35 -9.12 11.07 -3.12
CA ARG A 35 -8.99 12.01 -2.01
C ARG A 35 -7.67 11.85 -1.28
N VAL A 36 -7.26 12.87 -0.57
CA VAL A 36 -6.10 12.85 0.33
C VAL A 36 -6.59 12.89 1.77
N GLN A 37 -6.08 11.98 2.60
CA GLN A 37 -6.24 12.04 4.04
C GLN A 37 -5.04 12.80 4.61
N GLU A 38 -5.25 14.06 4.96
CA GLU A 38 -4.23 14.87 5.65
C GLU A 38 -4.56 14.94 7.13
N THR A 39 -3.64 14.45 7.97
CA THR A 39 -3.86 14.39 9.42
C THR A 39 -2.56 14.19 10.19
N ASP A 40 -2.58 14.53 11.47
CA ASP A 40 -1.49 14.21 12.39
C ASP A 40 -1.67 12.77 12.90
N ALA A 41 -0.78 11.89 12.47
CA ALA A 41 -0.72 10.52 12.93
C ALA A 41 0.11 10.41 14.20
N ARG A 42 -0.30 9.53 15.12
CA ARG A 42 0.45 9.23 16.35
C ARG A 42 0.64 7.72 16.52
N ARG A 43 1.89 7.33 16.69
CA ARG A 43 2.28 5.96 17.02
C ARG A 43 2.83 5.93 18.47
N ALA A 44 1.93 5.71 19.43
CA ALA A 44 2.27 5.68 20.86
C ALA A 44 3.37 4.65 21.22
N PRO A 45 3.36 3.41 20.66
CA PRO A 45 4.40 2.41 20.99
C PRO A 45 5.83 2.86 20.68
N ILE A 46 6.01 3.73 19.70
CA ILE A 46 7.34 4.25 19.32
C ILE A 46 7.52 5.73 19.67
N GLY A 47 6.52 6.34 20.33
CA GLY A 47 6.58 7.74 20.77
C GLY A 47 6.66 8.77 19.65
N ARG A 48 6.18 8.43 18.43
CA ARG A 48 6.27 9.30 17.25
C ARG A 48 4.94 9.96 16.90
N THR A 49 5.03 11.17 16.38
CA THR A 49 3.94 11.92 15.76
C THR A 49 4.45 12.53 14.46
N ALA A 50 3.67 12.47 13.39
CA ALA A 50 4.00 13.07 12.11
C ALA A 50 2.73 13.52 11.38
N HIS A 51 2.82 14.59 10.60
CA HIS A 51 1.78 14.96 9.66
C HIS A 51 1.90 14.09 8.41
N VAL A 52 0.84 13.38 8.05
CA VAL A 52 0.80 12.45 6.92
C VAL A 52 -0.22 12.89 5.88
N SER A 53 0.02 12.53 4.64
CA SER A 53 -0.85 12.82 3.49
C SER A 53 -1.08 11.56 2.67
N ASN A 54 -1.90 10.64 3.18
CA ASN A 54 -2.23 9.39 2.47
C ASN A 54 -3.10 9.67 1.24
N ILE A 55 -2.84 8.97 0.13
CA ILE A 55 -3.65 9.02 -1.07
C ILE A 55 -4.63 7.84 -1.05
N ILE A 56 -5.92 8.12 -1.18
CA ILE A 56 -6.99 7.14 -1.19
C ILE A 56 -7.74 7.27 -2.52
N GLY A 57 -7.55 6.28 -3.39
CA GLY A 57 -8.29 6.16 -4.64
C GLY A 57 -9.39 5.12 -4.52
N LEU A 58 -10.59 5.42 -4.97
CA LEU A 58 -11.72 4.50 -5.00
C LEU A 58 -12.09 4.16 -6.44
N LEU A 59 -12.13 2.88 -6.74
CA LEU A 59 -12.72 2.32 -7.94
C LEU A 59 -13.99 1.57 -7.54
N PRO A 60 -15.18 2.12 -7.79
CA PRO A 60 -16.42 1.52 -7.30
C PRO A 60 -16.75 0.19 -8.00
N GLY A 61 -17.28 -0.75 -7.25
CA GLY A 61 -17.89 -2.00 -7.73
C GLY A 61 -19.41 -1.97 -7.56
N ALA A 62 -20.05 -3.11 -7.86
CA ALA A 62 -21.48 -3.27 -7.67
C ALA A 62 -21.89 -3.27 -6.17
N ARG A 63 -20.94 -3.51 -5.27
CA ARG A 63 -21.14 -3.59 -3.82
C ARG A 63 -20.19 -2.64 -3.10
N PRO A 64 -20.57 -2.15 -1.90
CA PRO A 64 -19.73 -1.28 -1.11
C PRO A 64 -18.53 -2.00 -0.46
N GLU A 65 -18.61 -3.33 -0.25
CA GLU A 65 -17.47 -4.09 0.26
C GLU A 65 -16.28 -3.93 -0.67
N ALA A 66 -15.10 -3.78 -0.08
CA ALA A 66 -13.91 -3.42 -0.82
C ALA A 66 -12.69 -4.28 -0.48
N VAL A 67 -11.79 -4.37 -1.46
CA VAL A 67 -10.42 -4.86 -1.30
C VAL A 67 -9.47 -3.68 -1.43
N GLY A 68 -8.49 -3.59 -0.53
CA GLY A 68 -7.41 -2.60 -0.59
C GLY A 68 -6.20 -3.12 -1.35
N LEU A 69 -5.62 -2.28 -2.20
CA LEU A 69 -4.27 -2.42 -2.75
C LEU A 69 -3.41 -1.36 -2.08
N VAL A 70 -2.39 -1.77 -1.35
CA VAL A 70 -1.59 -0.91 -0.49
C VAL A 70 -0.14 -0.90 -0.93
N ALA A 71 0.50 0.25 -0.89
CA ALA A 71 1.95 0.46 -1.03
C ALA A 71 2.30 1.81 -0.38
N HIS A 72 3.54 1.99 0.07
CA HIS A 72 3.94 3.30 0.56
C HIS A 72 4.67 4.12 -0.50
N TYR A 73 4.40 5.44 -0.54
CA TYR A 73 5.00 6.27 -1.57
C TYR A 73 6.14 7.16 -1.06
N ASP A 74 6.35 7.27 0.23
CA ASP A 74 7.54 7.89 0.80
C ASP A 74 8.79 7.02 0.58
N SER A 75 9.93 7.47 0.97
CA SER A 75 11.17 6.70 0.96
C SER A 75 12.11 7.15 2.06
N SER A 76 13.06 6.29 2.39
CA SER A 76 14.18 6.64 3.24
C SER A 76 14.91 7.89 2.73
N PRO A 77 15.42 8.78 3.63
CA PRO A 77 16.25 9.92 3.24
C PRO A 77 17.52 9.52 2.47
N GLN A 78 18.05 8.33 2.71
CA GLN A 78 19.32 7.86 2.15
C GLN A 78 19.20 7.19 0.79
N ALA A 79 17.96 6.92 0.32
CA ALA A 79 17.73 6.17 -0.92
C ALA A 79 16.60 6.77 -1.76
N PRO A 80 16.67 6.64 -3.11
CA PRO A 80 15.60 7.11 -3.99
C PRO A 80 14.35 6.22 -3.94
N GLY A 81 14.34 5.15 -3.15
CA GLY A 81 13.20 4.27 -2.95
C GLY A 81 12.68 3.65 -4.26
N ALA A 82 13.56 3.01 -5.04
CA ALA A 82 13.17 2.36 -6.28
C ALA A 82 12.50 1.02 -6.05
N ALA A 83 13.12 0.17 -5.22
CA ALA A 83 12.54 -1.08 -4.76
C ALA A 83 11.60 -0.85 -3.60
N ASP A 84 12.03 -0.04 -2.65
CA ASP A 84 11.34 0.28 -1.41
C ASP A 84 10.79 1.73 -1.45
N ASP A 85 9.50 1.99 -1.72
CA ASP A 85 8.56 1.01 -2.27
C ASP A 85 8.02 1.50 -3.63
N GLY A 86 8.89 2.12 -4.42
CA GLY A 86 8.54 2.58 -5.77
C GLY A 86 8.07 1.46 -6.69
N LEU A 87 8.55 0.23 -6.48
CA LEU A 87 8.09 -0.96 -7.20
C LEU A 87 6.67 -1.34 -6.77
N GLY A 88 6.38 -1.39 -5.48
CA GLY A 88 5.05 -1.67 -4.97
C GLY A 88 4.03 -0.64 -5.45
N VAL A 89 4.39 0.64 -5.41
CA VAL A 89 3.54 1.71 -5.99
C VAL A 89 3.27 1.45 -7.47
N ALA A 90 4.28 1.05 -8.27
CA ALA A 90 4.10 0.77 -9.69
C ALA A 90 3.17 -0.44 -9.92
N VAL A 91 3.30 -1.49 -9.13
CA VAL A 91 2.44 -2.68 -9.18
C VAL A 91 0.99 -2.31 -8.83
N VAL A 92 0.78 -1.54 -7.77
CA VAL A 92 -0.55 -1.09 -7.33
C VAL A 92 -1.19 -0.19 -8.39
N LEU A 93 -0.46 0.75 -8.98
CA LEU A 93 -0.95 1.60 -10.07
C LEU A 93 -1.35 0.79 -11.30
N GLU A 94 -0.52 -0.18 -11.71
CA GLU A 94 -0.83 -1.02 -12.87
C GLU A 94 -2.04 -1.94 -12.61
N ALA A 95 -2.14 -2.50 -11.42
CA ALA A 95 -3.32 -3.27 -11.00
C ALA A 95 -4.60 -2.40 -11.05
N ALA A 96 -4.52 -1.17 -10.53
CA ALA A 96 -5.63 -0.21 -10.58
C ALA A 96 -6.04 0.12 -12.02
N ARG A 97 -5.06 0.39 -12.91
CA ARG A 97 -5.29 0.66 -14.32
C ARG A 97 -6.02 -0.50 -15.02
N VAL A 98 -5.57 -1.73 -14.79
CA VAL A 98 -6.20 -2.93 -15.35
C VAL A 98 -7.60 -3.14 -14.79
N LEU A 99 -7.80 -2.99 -13.48
CA LEU A 99 -9.10 -3.12 -12.85
C LEU A 99 -10.08 -2.04 -13.34
N ALA A 100 -9.62 -0.84 -13.63
CA ALA A 100 -10.45 0.25 -14.14
C ALA A 100 -11.10 -0.08 -15.52
N THR A 101 -10.44 -0.91 -16.34
CA THR A 101 -11.02 -1.35 -17.63
C THR A 101 -12.13 -2.39 -17.49
N ARG A 102 -12.28 -3.01 -16.33
CA ARG A 102 -13.30 -4.04 -16.11
C ARG A 102 -14.65 -3.43 -15.76
N GLN A 103 -15.71 -3.96 -16.36
CA GLN A 103 -17.09 -3.53 -16.10
C GLN A 103 -17.83 -4.44 -15.12
N ASP A 104 -17.26 -5.61 -14.80
CA ASP A 104 -17.88 -6.68 -14.01
C ASP A 104 -17.38 -6.72 -12.55
N ARG A 105 -16.85 -5.58 -12.05
CA ARG A 105 -16.36 -5.48 -10.66
C ARG A 105 -17.51 -5.67 -9.67
N GLN A 106 -17.43 -6.74 -8.89
CA GLN A 106 -18.41 -7.01 -7.84
C GLN A 106 -18.11 -6.20 -6.57
N TRP A 107 -16.88 -6.19 -6.13
CA TRP A 107 -16.40 -5.42 -4.97
C TRP A 107 -15.73 -4.13 -5.44
N SER A 108 -15.84 -3.13 -4.60
CA SER A 108 -15.05 -1.90 -4.76
C SER A 108 -13.56 -2.18 -4.54
N THR A 109 -12.70 -1.35 -5.11
CA THR A 109 -11.26 -1.43 -4.88
C THR A 109 -10.77 -0.10 -4.35
N TYR A 110 -10.13 -0.12 -3.19
CA TYR A 110 -9.35 1.01 -2.71
C TYR A 110 -7.90 0.87 -3.15
N VAL A 111 -7.33 1.95 -3.65
CA VAL A 111 -5.89 2.13 -3.82
C VAL A 111 -5.43 3.03 -2.68
N LEU A 112 -4.59 2.50 -1.81
CA LEU A 112 -4.13 3.13 -0.59
C LEU A 112 -2.62 3.34 -0.70
N LEU A 113 -2.20 4.56 -1.00
CA LEU A 113 -0.79 4.91 -1.04
C LEU A 113 -0.45 5.67 0.24
N THR A 114 0.23 4.99 1.14
CA THR A 114 0.54 5.49 2.47
C THR A 114 1.74 6.42 2.47
N ASP A 115 1.76 7.35 3.41
CA ASP A 115 2.83 8.31 3.65
C ASP A 115 3.51 8.05 4.99
N GLY A 116 4.83 8.15 5.04
CA GLY A 116 5.59 8.02 6.28
C GLY A 116 5.65 6.60 6.84
N GLU A 117 5.69 5.60 5.99
CA GLU A 117 6.00 4.22 6.35
C GLU A 117 7.39 4.17 7.00
N GLU A 118 8.39 4.72 6.34
CA GLU A 118 9.79 4.82 6.77
C GLU A 118 9.98 5.65 8.05
N ALA A 119 9.01 6.48 8.37
CA ALA A 119 8.98 7.23 9.64
C ALA A 119 8.38 6.41 10.80
N GLY A 120 7.95 5.18 10.55
CA GLY A 120 7.39 4.25 11.52
C GLY A 120 5.90 3.97 11.30
N LEU A 121 5.50 3.63 10.07
CA LEU A 121 4.15 3.20 9.68
C LEU A 121 3.07 4.25 10.00
N MET A 122 3.43 5.54 9.85
CA MET A 122 2.58 6.64 10.30
C MET A 122 1.30 6.74 9.45
N GLY A 123 1.44 6.54 8.12
CA GLY A 123 0.31 6.57 7.19
C GLY A 123 -0.70 5.46 7.44
N ALA A 124 -0.25 4.23 7.64
CA ALA A 124 -1.12 3.11 7.98
C ALA A 124 -1.88 3.37 9.28
N ALA A 125 -1.20 3.89 10.30
CA ALA A 125 -1.86 4.25 11.56
C ALA A 125 -2.96 5.31 11.38
N ALA A 126 -2.75 6.28 10.48
CA ALA A 126 -3.77 7.27 10.14
C ALA A 126 -4.94 6.66 9.37
N LEU A 127 -4.68 5.75 8.40
CA LEU A 127 -5.73 5.08 7.63
C LEU A 127 -6.73 4.35 8.53
N MET A 128 -6.26 3.71 9.59
CA MET A 128 -7.11 2.97 10.54
C MET A 128 -8.06 3.86 11.35
N THR A 129 -7.87 5.17 11.34
CA THR A 129 -8.82 6.13 11.95
C THR A 129 -9.96 6.53 11.00
N ASP A 130 -9.85 6.20 9.72
CA ASP A 130 -10.83 6.56 8.70
C ASP A 130 -11.96 5.54 8.61
N ARG A 131 -13.07 5.83 9.27
CA ARG A 131 -14.24 4.94 9.31
C ARG A 131 -14.88 4.75 7.94
N THR A 132 -14.81 5.74 7.06
CA THR A 132 -15.36 5.60 5.69
C THR A 132 -14.61 4.58 4.86
N LEU A 133 -13.35 4.31 5.21
CA LEU A 133 -12.52 3.27 4.63
C LEU A 133 -12.73 1.94 5.37
N THR A 134 -12.50 1.92 6.68
CA THR A 134 -12.40 0.69 7.47
C THR A 134 -13.72 -0.07 7.56
N ASP A 135 -14.86 0.60 7.52
CA ASP A 135 -16.17 -0.06 7.58
C ASP A 135 -16.46 -0.89 6.31
N HIS A 136 -15.85 -0.55 5.19
CA HIS A 136 -16.03 -1.23 3.90
C HIS A 136 -14.90 -2.19 3.54
N LEU A 137 -13.69 -1.98 4.06
CA LEU A 137 -12.52 -2.79 3.74
C LEU A 137 -12.65 -4.21 4.35
N LYS A 138 -12.66 -5.25 3.50
CA LYS A 138 -12.78 -6.65 3.90
C LYS A 138 -11.48 -7.42 3.80
N ALA A 139 -10.59 -6.98 2.93
CA ALA A 139 -9.25 -7.50 2.77
C ALA A 139 -8.35 -6.47 2.12
N PHE A 140 -7.05 -6.66 2.25
CA PHE A 140 -6.08 -5.87 1.51
C PHE A 140 -4.89 -6.71 1.09
N VAL A 141 -4.19 -6.24 0.08
CA VAL A 141 -2.89 -6.75 -0.36
C VAL A 141 -1.90 -5.61 -0.21
N ASN A 142 -0.96 -5.75 0.71
CA ASN A 142 0.18 -4.85 0.86
C ASN A 142 1.30 -5.33 -0.06
N VAL A 143 1.74 -4.49 -0.97
CA VAL A 143 2.91 -4.74 -1.81
C VAL A 143 4.08 -4.01 -1.18
N GLU A 144 5.15 -4.75 -0.91
CA GLU A 144 6.25 -4.27 -0.09
C GLU A 144 7.59 -4.83 -0.59
N ALA A 145 8.66 -4.13 -0.31
CA ALA A 145 10.01 -4.57 -0.66
C ALA A 145 10.60 -5.49 0.40
N VAL A 146 11.02 -6.68 -0.03
CA VAL A 146 11.74 -7.66 0.81
C VAL A 146 13.16 -7.86 0.31
N GLY A 147 13.83 -6.78 -0.06
CA GLY A 147 15.19 -6.82 -0.59
C GLY A 147 15.30 -6.35 -2.05
N SER A 148 16.46 -6.55 -2.66
CA SER A 148 16.83 -5.97 -3.96
C SER A 148 16.66 -6.90 -5.15
N GLY A 149 16.16 -8.11 -4.96
CA GLY A 149 15.97 -9.08 -6.04
C GLY A 149 15.34 -10.38 -5.59
N GLY A 150 14.93 -11.20 -6.53
CA GLY A 150 14.26 -12.47 -6.30
C GLY A 150 12.81 -12.46 -6.79
N PRO A 151 12.11 -13.60 -6.61
CA PRO A 151 10.71 -13.71 -6.99
C PRO A 151 9.79 -12.94 -6.03
N ALA A 152 8.64 -12.48 -6.53
CA ALA A 152 7.58 -11.99 -5.67
C ALA A 152 7.09 -13.11 -4.74
N MET A 153 6.98 -12.81 -3.44
CA MET A 153 6.62 -13.78 -2.41
C MET A 153 5.44 -13.27 -1.58
N LEU A 154 4.54 -14.17 -1.24
CA LEU A 154 3.61 -13.94 -0.13
C LEU A 154 4.36 -14.25 1.17
N PHE A 155 4.86 -13.24 1.86
CA PHE A 155 5.72 -13.41 3.04
C PHE A 155 5.00 -13.19 4.37
N GLU A 156 3.85 -12.53 4.35
CA GLU A 156 3.02 -12.33 5.54
C GLU A 156 1.53 -12.48 5.22
N THR A 157 0.74 -12.98 6.17
CA THR A 157 -0.70 -13.15 6.02
C THR A 157 -1.41 -13.01 7.37
N GLY A 158 -2.59 -12.44 7.36
CA GLY A 158 -3.47 -12.37 8.53
C GLY A 158 -4.09 -13.73 8.89
N PRO A 159 -4.74 -13.83 10.03
CA PRO A 159 -5.46 -15.03 10.45
C PRO A 159 -6.69 -15.30 9.57
N GLY A 160 -7.11 -16.58 9.46
CA GLY A 160 -8.31 -16.95 8.70
C GLY A 160 -8.23 -16.73 7.19
N ASN A 161 -7.03 -16.65 6.63
CA ASN A 161 -6.72 -16.18 5.29
C ASN A 161 -6.99 -17.17 4.14
N GLY A 162 -7.43 -18.39 4.40
CA GLY A 162 -7.57 -19.46 3.39
C GLY A 162 -8.44 -19.06 2.19
N TRP A 163 -9.46 -18.25 2.40
CA TRP A 163 -10.35 -17.76 1.36
C TRP A 163 -9.66 -16.77 0.38
N LEU A 164 -8.61 -16.09 0.81
CA LEU A 164 -7.82 -15.17 -0.01
C LEU A 164 -6.58 -15.86 -0.61
N VAL A 165 -5.81 -16.56 0.23
CA VAL A 165 -4.57 -17.25 -0.17
C VAL A 165 -4.85 -18.40 -1.14
N GLY A 166 -5.96 -19.14 -0.96
CA GLY A 166 -6.34 -20.23 -1.85
C GLY A 166 -6.56 -19.80 -3.31
N PRO A 167 -7.41 -18.80 -3.60
CA PRO A 167 -7.56 -18.24 -4.93
C PRO A 167 -6.26 -17.66 -5.50
N TRP A 168 -5.47 -16.96 -4.69
CA TRP A 168 -4.17 -16.45 -5.11
C TRP A 168 -3.22 -17.59 -5.55
N ALA A 169 -3.06 -18.62 -4.74
CA ALA A 169 -2.17 -19.75 -5.05
C ALA A 169 -2.56 -20.51 -6.33
N ARG A 170 -3.86 -20.52 -6.67
CA ARG A 170 -4.35 -21.16 -7.91
C ARG A 170 -4.22 -20.28 -9.15
N ARG A 171 -4.14 -18.95 -9.01
CA ARG A 171 -4.21 -18.01 -10.14
C ARG A 171 -2.93 -17.23 -10.39
N ALA A 172 -2.07 -17.08 -9.38
CA ALA A 172 -0.79 -16.44 -9.58
C ALA A 172 0.07 -17.31 -10.52
N PRO A 173 0.73 -16.73 -11.53
CA PRO A 173 1.54 -17.50 -12.50
C PRO A 173 2.69 -18.28 -11.84
N HIS A 174 3.27 -17.72 -10.79
CA HIS A 174 4.39 -18.29 -10.06
C HIS A 174 4.20 -18.07 -8.55
N PRO A 175 3.19 -18.71 -7.92
CA PRO A 175 2.91 -18.47 -6.51
C PRO A 175 4.08 -18.96 -5.65
N ARG A 176 4.58 -18.08 -4.80
CA ARG A 176 5.64 -18.40 -3.84
C ARG A 176 5.25 -17.86 -2.47
N GLY A 177 5.32 -18.72 -1.47
CA GLY A 177 5.00 -18.39 -0.09
C GLY A 177 4.88 -19.68 0.72
N GLY A 178 4.94 -19.55 2.03
CA GLY A 178 4.79 -20.67 2.94
C GLY A 178 4.74 -20.21 4.38
N SER A 179 4.15 -21.03 5.26
CA SER A 179 4.07 -20.73 6.69
C SER A 179 5.43 -20.50 7.33
N TYR A 180 6.48 -21.08 6.77
CA TYR A 180 7.85 -20.92 7.25
C TYR A 180 8.36 -19.48 7.06
N SER A 181 8.11 -18.86 5.90
CA SER A 181 8.49 -17.47 5.66
C SER A 181 7.76 -16.51 6.60
N ILE A 182 6.49 -16.77 6.89
CA ILE A 182 5.69 -15.98 7.84
C ILE A 182 6.29 -16.06 9.25
N GLU A 183 6.66 -17.25 9.71
CA GLU A 183 7.25 -17.45 11.04
C GLU A 183 8.65 -16.81 11.17
N ILE A 184 9.43 -16.81 10.11
CA ILE A 184 10.72 -16.10 10.08
C ILE A 184 10.47 -14.60 10.17
N TYR A 185 9.60 -14.06 9.30
CA TYR A 185 9.33 -12.63 9.22
C TYR A 185 8.88 -12.04 10.56
N ARG A 186 7.96 -12.72 11.25
CA ARG A 186 7.47 -12.32 12.58
C ARG A 186 8.55 -12.20 13.66
N ARG A 187 9.75 -12.74 13.42
CA ARG A 187 10.90 -12.69 14.35
C ARG A 187 11.95 -11.68 13.93
N LEU A 188 11.80 -11.07 12.76
CA LEU A 188 12.66 -10.00 12.32
C LEU A 188 12.26 -8.68 12.98
N PRO A 189 13.19 -7.75 13.16
CA PRO A 189 12.91 -6.46 13.81
C PRO A 189 12.22 -5.44 12.89
N ASN A 190 12.08 -5.75 11.62
CA ASN A 190 11.43 -4.90 10.62
C ASN A 190 9.91 -5.19 10.58
N ASP A 191 9.17 -4.20 10.18
CA ASP A 191 7.72 -4.19 10.13
C ASP A 191 7.26 -3.48 8.86
N THR A 192 6.01 -3.66 8.46
CA THR A 192 5.41 -3.00 7.31
C THR A 192 4.02 -2.49 7.65
N ASP A 193 3.41 -1.72 6.76
CA ASP A 193 2.04 -1.23 6.90
C ASP A 193 1.03 -2.35 7.17
N PHE A 194 1.33 -3.57 6.73
CA PHE A 194 0.49 -4.75 6.95
C PHE A 194 0.21 -5.03 8.44
N SER A 195 1.17 -4.77 9.32
CA SER A 195 1.00 -5.04 10.75
C SER A 195 0.08 -4.05 11.47
N ILE A 196 -0.23 -2.93 10.82
CA ILE A 196 -1.12 -1.89 11.35
C ILE A 196 -2.52 -2.01 10.78
N LEU A 197 -2.63 -2.40 9.50
CA LEU A 197 -3.89 -2.54 8.77
C LEU A 197 -4.57 -3.88 9.07
#